data_046e5e31f1135a88fd423ba73ace6da4
#
_entry.id   046e5e31f1135a88fd423ba73ace6da4
#
_cell.length_a   1.000
_cell.length_b   1.000
_cell.length_c   1.000
_cell.angle_alpha   90.00
_cell.angle_beta   90.00
_cell.angle_gamma   90.00
#
_symmetry.space_group_name_H-M   'P 1'
#
loop_
_entity.id
_entity.type
_entity.pdbx_description
1 polymer ?
#
loop_
_entity_poly.entity_id
_entity_poly.type
_entity_poly.pdbx_seq_one_letter_code
_entity_poly.pdbx_strand_id
1 'polypeptide(L)'
;MAAFGPATVADARKWSGLSGLREVFERLRTRLDTFRDDSGRELYDVPGAPLPDPETPAPPRFLPEFDNVLLSHADRTRLISGEHRRALIKDPMMRGVLLDGFVCGTWKKERTRGKVTLIIEPFEPLATQDRDSLAEEGERLVRFAGKGAVAFEVRFAEP
;
A
#
# COMPACT_ATOMS: atom_id res chain seq x y z
N MET A 1 -13.87 4.88 9.13
CA MET A 1 -13.36 3.75 9.92
C MET A 1 -13.52 2.45 9.13
N ALA A 2 -14.71 2.02 8.75
CA ALA A 2 -14.94 0.72 8.09
C ALA A 2 -13.99 0.32 6.93
N ALA A 3 -13.39 1.27 6.24
CA ALA A 3 -12.48 1.00 5.11
C ALA A 3 -10.98 1.04 5.50
N PHE A 4 -10.64 1.60 6.66
CA PHE A 4 -9.26 1.89 7.05
C PHE A 4 -8.95 1.62 8.52
N GLY A 5 -9.89 0.99 9.22
CA GLY A 5 -9.70 0.57 10.60
C GLY A 5 -8.92 -0.76 10.74
N PRO A 6 -8.43 -1.06 11.92
CA PRO A 6 -8.36 -0.17 13.08
C PRO A 6 -7.40 1.00 12.86
N ALA A 7 -7.77 2.21 13.29
CA ALA A 7 -7.02 3.41 13.01
C ALA A 7 -7.03 4.42 14.18
N THR A 8 -6.04 5.28 14.22
CA THR A 8 -5.93 6.34 15.24
C THR A 8 -6.78 7.55 14.88
N VAL A 9 -7.00 8.44 15.85
CA VAL A 9 -7.60 9.76 15.60
C VAL A 9 -6.76 10.58 14.61
N ALA A 10 -5.44 10.41 14.61
CA ALA A 10 -4.53 11.09 13.66
C ALA A 10 -4.76 10.60 12.23
N ASP A 11 -5.02 9.31 12.03
CA ASP A 11 -5.36 8.75 10.73
C ASP A 11 -6.70 9.30 10.25
N ALA A 12 -7.72 9.30 11.11
CA ALA A 12 -9.02 9.88 10.78
C ALA A 12 -8.93 11.36 10.38
N ARG A 13 -8.07 12.12 11.04
CA ARG A 13 -7.76 13.50 10.66
C ARG A 13 -7.09 13.58 9.29
N LYS A 14 -6.18 12.64 8.99
CA LYS A 14 -5.50 12.57 7.70
C LYS A 14 -6.48 12.34 6.55
N TRP A 15 -7.45 11.42 6.73
CA TRP A 15 -8.46 11.12 5.69
C TRP A 15 -9.43 12.27 5.45
N SER A 16 -9.96 12.81 6.56
CA SER A 16 -11.08 13.74 6.50
C SER A 16 -10.66 15.20 6.34
N GLY A 17 -9.41 15.54 6.69
CA GLY A 17 -8.97 16.93 6.80
C GLY A 17 -9.60 17.71 7.96
N LEU A 18 -10.44 17.04 8.80
CA LEU A 18 -11.15 17.71 9.90
C LEU A 18 -10.25 17.86 11.13
N SER A 19 -10.50 18.93 11.91
CA SER A 19 -9.92 19.16 13.23
C SER A 19 -10.91 18.78 14.33
N GLY A 20 -10.44 18.75 15.60
CA GLY A 20 -11.29 18.48 16.75
C GLY A 20 -11.80 17.05 16.88
N LEU A 21 -11.27 16.11 16.12
CA LEU A 21 -11.77 14.73 16.09
C LEU A 21 -11.57 13.96 17.40
N ARG A 22 -10.63 14.36 18.26
CA ARG A 22 -10.42 13.71 19.56
C ARG A 22 -11.70 13.68 20.40
N GLU A 23 -12.37 14.80 20.54
CA GLU A 23 -13.63 14.89 21.29
C GLU A 23 -14.76 14.09 20.66
N VAL A 24 -14.77 14.02 19.34
CA VAL A 24 -15.74 13.20 18.60
C VAL A 24 -15.53 11.70 18.89
N PHE A 25 -14.29 11.24 18.85
CA PHE A 25 -13.95 9.85 19.15
C PHE A 25 -14.25 9.49 20.60
N GLU A 26 -13.96 10.39 21.55
CA GLU A 26 -14.34 10.16 22.96
C GLU A 26 -15.86 10.00 23.13
N ARG A 27 -16.66 10.82 22.46
CA ARG A 27 -18.13 10.69 22.50
C ARG A 27 -18.64 9.41 21.85
N LEU A 28 -17.91 8.90 20.83
CA LEU A 28 -18.27 7.68 20.11
C LEU A 28 -17.65 6.42 20.72
N ARG A 29 -16.83 6.54 21.75
CA ARG A 29 -16.03 5.47 22.33
C ARG A 29 -16.84 4.21 22.67
N THR A 30 -18.04 4.38 23.23
CA THR A 30 -18.94 3.26 23.58
C THR A 30 -19.60 2.59 22.36
N ARG A 31 -19.43 3.15 21.19
CA ARG A 31 -19.99 2.67 19.91
C ARG A 31 -18.92 2.15 18.95
N LEU A 32 -17.66 2.15 19.37
CA LEU A 32 -16.51 1.72 18.59
C LEU A 32 -15.78 0.61 19.34
N ASP A 33 -15.21 -0.32 18.59
CA ASP A 33 -14.22 -1.25 19.13
C ASP A 33 -12.88 -0.51 19.29
N THR A 34 -12.18 -0.78 20.39
CA THR A 34 -10.91 -0.14 20.71
C THR A 34 -9.80 -1.18 20.81
N PHE A 35 -8.66 -0.87 20.20
CA PHE A 35 -7.45 -1.70 20.18
C PHE A 35 -6.27 -0.88 20.68
N ARG A 36 -5.14 -1.53 20.92
CA ARG A 36 -3.85 -0.88 21.14
C ARG A 36 -2.81 -1.52 20.24
N ASP A 37 -1.99 -0.69 19.61
CA ASP A 37 -0.83 -1.19 18.88
C ASP A 37 0.36 -1.47 19.84
N ASP A 38 1.43 -2.03 19.28
CA ASP A 38 2.64 -2.38 20.03
C ASP A 38 3.33 -1.16 20.69
N SER A 39 3.04 0.05 20.19
CA SER A 39 3.50 1.31 20.77
C SER A 39 2.56 1.85 21.85
N GLY A 40 1.46 1.13 22.17
CA GLY A 40 0.45 1.53 23.13
C GLY A 40 -0.52 2.59 22.64
N ARG A 41 -0.48 2.95 21.33
CA ARG A 41 -1.42 3.91 20.75
C ARG A 41 -2.81 3.28 20.64
N GLU A 42 -3.82 4.07 20.96
CA GLU A 42 -5.20 3.64 20.85
C GLU A 42 -5.69 3.72 19.41
N LEU A 43 -6.31 2.64 18.96
CA LEU A 43 -6.92 2.47 17.66
C LEU A 43 -8.42 2.23 17.82
N TYR A 44 -9.18 2.69 16.87
CA TYR A 44 -10.64 2.57 16.83
C TYR A 44 -11.08 1.88 15.56
N ASP A 45 -12.13 1.06 15.67
CA ASP A 45 -12.81 0.50 14.51
C ASP A 45 -14.32 0.47 14.70
N VAL A 46 -15.06 0.18 13.64
CA VAL A 46 -16.49 -0.07 13.73
C VAL A 46 -16.72 -1.47 14.30
N PRO A 47 -17.75 -1.67 15.13
CA PRO A 47 -18.06 -2.98 15.68
C PRO A 47 -18.27 -4.04 14.59
N GLY A 48 -17.64 -5.18 14.77
CA GLY A 48 -17.72 -6.30 13.83
C GLY A 48 -16.99 -6.08 12.51
N ALA A 49 -16.06 -5.13 12.44
CA ALA A 49 -15.15 -5.00 11.29
C ALA A 49 -14.36 -6.30 11.08
N PRO A 50 -14.11 -6.71 9.84
CA PRO A 50 -13.32 -7.89 9.55
C PRO A 50 -11.87 -7.68 10.00
N LEU A 51 -11.39 -8.54 10.88
CA LEU A 51 -9.99 -8.64 11.28
C LEU A 51 -9.44 -9.94 10.70
N PRO A 52 -8.68 -9.89 9.60
CA PRO A 52 -8.11 -11.09 9.00
C PRO A 52 -7.13 -11.76 9.96
N ASP A 53 -6.98 -13.07 9.81
CA ASP A 53 -5.96 -13.82 10.51
C ASP A 53 -4.57 -13.24 10.20
N PRO A 54 -3.68 -13.06 11.20
CA PRO A 54 -2.31 -12.57 10.97
C PRO A 54 -1.53 -13.38 9.94
N GLU A 55 -1.82 -14.68 9.81
CA GLU A 55 -1.19 -15.58 8.82
C GLU A 55 -1.83 -15.48 7.42
N THR A 56 -2.78 -14.55 7.21
CA THR A 56 -3.38 -14.37 5.89
C THR A 56 -2.30 -13.92 4.89
N PRO A 57 -2.10 -14.66 3.77
CA PRO A 57 -1.07 -14.32 2.80
C PRO A 57 -1.28 -12.93 2.20
N ALA A 58 -0.20 -12.18 2.10
CA ALA A 58 -0.17 -10.85 1.46
C ALA A 58 0.61 -10.92 0.13
N PRO A 59 0.02 -11.47 -0.94
CA PRO A 59 0.70 -11.64 -2.22
C PRO A 59 1.10 -10.30 -2.82
N PRO A 60 2.08 -10.27 -3.76
CA PRO A 60 2.52 -9.05 -4.40
C PRO A 60 1.38 -8.22 -4.98
N ARG A 61 1.48 -6.90 -4.87
CA ARG A 61 0.49 -5.96 -5.44
C ARG A 61 1.19 -4.76 -6.07
N PHE A 62 0.67 -4.35 -7.22
CA PHE A 62 1.08 -3.12 -7.91
C PHE A 62 0.01 -2.06 -7.65
N LEU A 63 0.34 -1.06 -6.86
CA LEU A 63 -0.57 0.01 -6.48
C LEU A 63 -0.59 1.11 -7.54
N PRO A 64 -1.76 1.65 -7.91
CA PRO A 64 -1.86 2.81 -8.80
C PRO A 64 -1.37 4.09 -8.11
N GLU A 65 -1.31 5.17 -8.88
CA GLU A 65 -1.16 6.51 -8.33
C GLU A 65 -2.34 6.82 -7.38
N PHE A 66 -2.07 7.57 -6.33
CA PHE A 66 -3.05 7.97 -5.33
C PHE A 66 -3.74 6.81 -4.59
N ASP A 67 -3.11 5.65 -4.54
CA ASP A 67 -3.69 4.53 -3.81
C ASP A 67 -3.86 4.85 -2.32
N ASN A 68 -5.05 4.56 -1.81
CA ASN A 68 -5.39 4.83 -0.42
C ASN A 68 -4.54 4.03 0.57
N VAL A 69 -4.03 2.87 0.21
CA VAL A 69 -3.09 2.10 1.04
C VAL A 69 -1.88 2.96 1.39
N LEU A 70 -1.36 3.75 0.43
CA LEU A 70 -0.23 4.63 0.64
C LEU A 70 -0.59 5.98 1.29
N LEU A 71 -1.83 6.45 1.16
CA LEU A 71 -2.21 7.81 1.53
C LEU A 71 -3.00 7.90 2.83
N SER A 72 -3.66 6.82 3.26
CA SER A 72 -4.73 6.87 4.26
C SER A 72 -4.25 7.04 5.70
N HIS A 73 -3.03 6.69 6.05
CA HIS A 73 -2.56 6.72 7.43
C HIS A 73 -1.58 7.86 7.69
N ALA A 74 -1.66 8.45 8.86
CA ALA A 74 -0.71 9.46 9.33
C ALA A 74 0.66 8.82 9.60
N ASP A 75 0.65 7.63 10.21
CA ASP A 75 1.80 6.77 10.38
C ASP A 75 1.77 5.64 9.35
N ARG A 76 2.80 5.56 8.52
CA ARG A 76 2.91 4.60 7.41
C ARG A 76 3.98 3.54 7.65
N THR A 77 4.49 3.43 8.88
CA THR A 77 5.54 2.45 9.23
C THR A 77 5.09 1.01 9.03
N ARG A 78 3.77 0.77 9.05
CA ARG A 78 3.16 -0.53 8.73
C ARG A 78 3.26 -0.93 7.24
N LEU A 79 3.57 0.01 6.37
CA LEU A 79 3.53 -0.16 4.92
C LEU A 79 4.88 0.10 4.27
N ILE A 80 5.69 0.97 4.86
CA ILE A 80 6.99 1.36 4.30
C ILE A 80 8.01 1.56 5.42
N SER A 81 9.19 0.98 5.25
CA SER A 81 10.28 1.16 6.21
C SER A 81 10.72 2.61 6.34
N GLY A 82 11.33 2.96 7.46
CA GLY A 82 11.84 4.32 7.69
C GLY A 82 12.84 4.79 6.64
N GLU A 83 13.63 3.88 6.10
CA GLU A 83 14.64 4.14 5.06
C GLU A 83 13.98 4.49 3.72
N HIS A 84 12.97 3.75 3.33
CA HIS A 84 12.25 3.96 2.07
C HIS A 84 11.20 5.07 2.14
N ARG A 85 10.86 5.55 3.34
CA ARG A 85 9.90 6.64 3.54
C ARG A 85 10.25 7.90 2.74
N ARG A 86 11.53 8.13 2.47
CA ARG A 86 11.98 9.27 1.66
C ARG A 86 11.47 9.22 0.22
N ALA A 87 11.30 8.02 -0.35
CA ALA A 87 10.75 7.87 -1.70
C ALA A 87 9.29 8.38 -1.74
N LEU A 88 8.48 8.01 -0.74
CA LEU A 88 7.10 8.46 -0.62
C LEU A 88 6.96 9.98 -0.36
N ILE A 89 7.94 10.59 0.31
CA ILE A 89 7.96 12.04 0.54
C ILE A 89 8.32 12.78 -0.75
N LYS A 90 9.25 12.24 -1.54
CA LYS A 90 9.67 12.84 -2.81
C LYS A 90 8.59 12.75 -3.88
N ASP A 91 7.88 11.65 -3.93
CA ASP A 91 6.78 11.41 -4.87
C ASP A 91 5.56 10.82 -4.15
N PRO A 92 4.65 11.68 -3.65
CA PRO A 92 3.42 11.23 -3.00
C PRO A 92 2.46 10.46 -3.94
N MET A 93 2.68 10.60 -5.25
CA MET A 93 1.89 9.93 -6.28
C MET A 93 2.56 8.66 -6.82
N MET A 94 3.63 8.23 -6.18
CA MET A 94 4.36 7.05 -6.63
C MET A 94 3.44 5.82 -6.76
N ARG A 95 3.68 5.06 -7.77
CA ARG A 95 3.08 3.74 -7.96
C ARG A 95 3.89 2.72 -7.18
N GLY A 96 3.42 2.36 -5.99
CA GLY A 96 4.12 1.44 -5.10
C GLY A 96 4.00 -0.01 -5.55
N VAL A 97 5.01 -0.80 -5.23
CA VAL A 97 4.98 -2.26 -5.31
C VAL A 97 4.98 -2.81 -3.89
N LEU A 98 4.00 -3.64 -3.56
CA LEU A 98 3.95 -4.35 -2.28
C LEU A 98 4.46 -5.77 -2.43
N LEU A 99 5.24 -6.18 -1.45
CA LEU A 99 5.66 -7.55 -1.20
C LEU A 99 5.43 -7.84 0.28
N ASP A 100 4.70 -8.90 0.59
CA ASP A 100 4.32 -9.26 1.97
C ASP A 100 3.73 -8.07 2.77
N GLY A 101 2.89 -7.26 2.10
CA GLY A 101 2.23 -6.09 2.70
C GLY A 101 3.10 -4.84 2.80
N PHE A 102 4.41 -4.90 2.50
CA PHE A 102 5.32 -3.76 2.57
C PHE A 102 5.70 -3.22 1.20
N VAL A 103 5.89 -1.90 1.12
CA VAL A 103 6.38 -1.26 -0.10
C VAL A 103 7.85 -1.60 -0.29
N CYS A 104 8.15 -2.34 -1.34
CA CYS A 104 9.51 -2.78 -1.68
C CYS A 104 10.10 -2.05 -2.89
N GLY A 105 9.33 -1.21 -3.57
CA GLY A 105 9.79 -0.50 -4.76
C GLY A 105 8.69 0.32 -5.40
N THR A 106 8.99 0.81 -6.59
CA THR A 106 8.05 1.50 -7.48
C THR A 106 7.90 0.76 -8.80
N TRP A 107 6.89 1.14 -9.58
CA TRP A 107 6.72 0.59 -10.90
C TRP A 107 6.24 1.63 -11.90
N LYS A 108 6.56 1.41 -13.17
CA LYS A 108 6.05 2.21 -14.27
C LYS A 108 5.71 1.33 -15.48
N LYS A 109 4.89 1.86 -16.35
CA LYS A 109 4.50 1.21 -17.60
C LYS A 109 4.95 2.05 -18.78
N GLU A 110 5.65 1.42 -19.71
CA GLU A 110 6.06 2.00 -20.98
C GLU A 110 5.34 1.31 -22.14
N ARG A 111 4.99 2.07 -23.17
CA ARG A 111 4.39 1.53 -24.40
C ARG A 111 5.13 2.03 -25.60
N THR A 112 5.62 1.12 -26.42
CA THR A 112 6.37 1.43 -27.66
C THR A 112 5.99 0.44 -28.76
N ARG A 113 5.50 0.95 -29.91
CA ARG A 113 5.24 0.18 -31.13
C ARG A 113 4.53 -1.17 -30.89
N GLY A 114 3.45 -1.17 -30.14
CA GLY A 114 2.66 -2.39 -29.85
C GLY A 114 3.19 -3.28 -28.74
N LYS A 115 4.32 -2.94 -28.12
CA LYS A 115 4.85 -3.60 -26.92
C LYS A 115 4.53 -2.79 -25.69
N VAL A 116 4.14 -3.47 -24.60
CA VAL A 116 3.99 -2.88 -23.27
C VAL A 116 4.98 -3.52 -22.33
N THR A 117 5.77 -2.71 -21.68
CA THR A 117 6.77 -3.12 -20.68
C THR A 117 6.35 -2.59 -19.31
N LEU A 118 6.25 -3.47 -18.33
CA LEU A 118 6.18 -3.13 -16.91
C LEU A 118 7.61 -3.09 -16.37
N ILE A 119 8.00 -1.99 -15.78
CA ILE A 119 9.31 -1.81 -15.16
C ILE A 119 9.11 -1.74 -13.66
N ILE A 120 9.74 -2.66 -12.94
CA ILE A 120 9.78 -2.70 -11.48
C ILE A 120 11.12 -2.10 -11.06
N GLU A 121 11.07 -1.12 -10.18
CA GLU A 121 12.22 -0.41 -9.63
C GLU A 121 12.29 -0.70 -8.12
N PRO A 122 12.92 -1.80 -7.71
CA PRO A 122 13.02 -2.16 -6.30
C PRO A 122 13.93 -1.17 -5.56
N PHE A 123 13.66 -0.94 -4.28
CA PHE A 123 14.51 -0.08 -3.45
C PHE A 123 15.80 -0.77 -3.01
N GLU A 124 15.78 -2.11 -2.97
CA GLU A 124 16.88 -2.96 -2.57
C GLU A 124 16.92 -4.23 -3.43
N PRO A 125 18.05 -4.96 -3.46
CA PRO A 125 18.12 -6.25 -4.13
C PRO A 125 17.07 -7.23 -3.58
N LEU A 126 16.29 -7.85 -4.47
CA LEU A 126 15.26 -8.81 -4.11
C LEU A 126 15.81 -10.23 -4.10
N ALA A 127 15.33 -11.07 -3.17
CA ALA A 127 15.55 -12.52 -3.23
C ALA A 127 14.94 -13.11 -4.51
N THR A 128 15.47 -14.21 -5.00
CA THR A 128 15.01 -14.85 -6.25
C THR A 128 13.52 -15.16 -6.19
N GLN A 129 13.04 -15.74 -5.10
CA GLN A 129 11.63 -16.09 -4.90
C GLN A 129 10.70 -14.87 -4.98
N ASP A 130 11.11 -13.75 -4.38
CA ASP A 130 10.35 -12.50 -4.37
C ASP A 130 10.28 -11.89 -5.78
N ARG A 131 11.41 -11.94 -6.48
CA ARG A 131 11.51 -11.49 -7.87
C ARG A 131 10.61 -12.31 -8.79
N ASP A 132 10.56 -13.64 -8.62
CA ASP A 132 9.71 -14.53 -9.40
C ASP A 132 8.23 -14.24 -9.12
N SER A 133 7.84 -14.07 -7.86
CA SER A 133 6.46 -13.73 -7.46
C SER A 133 6.01 -12.37 -8.02
N LEU A 134 6.89 -11.36 -7.99
CA LEU A 134 6.63 -10.05 -8.58
C LEU A 134 6.56 -10.11 -10.11
N ALA A 135 7.39 -10.92 -10.75
CA ALA A 135 7.35 -11.10 -12.20
C ALA A 135 6.02 -11.72 -12.64
N GLU A 136 5.55 -12.76 -11.95
CA GLU A 136 4.28 -13.40 -12.22
C GLU A 136 3.08 -12.44 -12.09
N GLU A 137 3.00 -11.67 -11.00
CA GLU A 137 1.94 -10.67 -10.83
C GLU A 137 2.07 -9.53 -11.84
N GLY A 138 3.31 -9.12 -12.15
CA GLY A 138 3.60 -8.12 -13.17
C GLY A 138 3.15 -8.54 -14.56
N GLU A 139 3.29 -9.81 -14.91
CA GLU A 139 2.77 -10.35 -16.18
C GLU A 139 1.25 -10.29 -16.26
N ARG A 140 0.55 -10.59 -15.15
CA ARG A 140 -0.90 -10.46 -15.09
C ARG A 140 -1.32 -8.99 -15.29
N LEU A 141 -0.65 -8.08 -14.60
CA LEU A 141 -0.95 -6.65 -14.69
C LEU A 141 -0.68 -6.09 -16.10
N VAL A 142 0.48 -6.39 -16.70
CA VAL A 142 0.83 -5.82 -18.00
C VAL A 142 -0.09 -6.30 -19.12
N ARG A 143 -0.56 -7.55 -19.05
CA ARG A 143 -1.57 -8.09 -19.96
C ARG A 143 -2.93 -7.41 -19.78
N PHE A 144 -3.37 -7.23 -18.54
CA PHE A 144 -4.62 -6.53 -18.23
C PHE A 144 -4.60 -5.08 -18.69
N ALA A 145 -3.53 -4.34 -18.37
CA ALA A 145 -3.40 -2.92 -18.64
C ALA A 145 -2.94 -2.58 -20.06
N GLY A 146 -2.47 -3.59 -20.81
CA GLY A 146 -1.87 -3.44 -22.12
C GLY A 146 -2.81 -3.71 -23.29
N LYS A 147 -4.13 -3.47 -23.19
CA LYS A 147 -5.10 -3.73 -24.25
C LYS A 147 -4.61 -3.25 -25.63
N GLY A 148 -4.67 -4.14 -26.62
CA GLY A 148 -4.24 -3.87 -27.99
C GLY A 148 -2.72 -3.90 -28.21
N ALA A 149 -1.92 -4.33 -27.25
CA ALA A 149 -0.52 -4.64 -27.44
C ALA A 149 -0.36 -6.07 -27.99
N VAL A 150 0.67 -6.27 -28.78
CA VAL A 150 1.03 -7.58 -29.35
C VAL A 150 2.16 -8.27 -28.59
N ALA A 151 2.88 -7.52 -27.76
CA ALA A 151 3.96 -8.04 -26.91
C ALA A 151 3.91 -7.44 -25.52
N PHE A 152 4.31 -8.24 -24.52
CA PHE A 152 4.33 -7.87 -23.12
C PHE A 152 5.68 -8.28 -22.51
N GLU A 153 6.17 -7.44 -21.61
CA GLU A 153 7.43 -7.69 -20.90
C GLU A 153 7.34 -7.18 -19.47
N VAL A 154 7.97 -7.91 -18.55
CA VAL A 154 8.26 -7.43 -17.19
C VAL A 154 9.77 -7.31 -17.06
N ARG A 155 10.25 -6.17 -16.61
CA ARG A 155 11.65 -5.86 -16.43
C ARG A 155 11.90 -5.31 -15.04
N PHE A 156 13.01 -5.70 -14.44
CA PHE A 156 13.49 -5.12 -13.19
C PHE A 156 14.64 -4.16 -13.50
N ALA A 157 14.56 -2.96 -12.94
CA ALA A 157 15.70 -2.07 -12.87
C ALA A 157 16.67 -2.52 -11.77
N GLU A 158 17.91 -2.10 -11.86
CA GLU A 158 18.84 -2.22 -10.74
C GLU A 158 18.45 -1.21 -9.66
N PRO A 159 18.54 -1.59 -8.35
CA PRO A 159 18.25 -0.69 -7.24
C PRO A 159 19.24 0.46 -7.11
#